data_ea0cf33d2fd2a3a03842f1c09094dfff
#
_entry.id   ea0cf33d2fd2a3a03842f1c09094dfff
#
_cell.length_a   1.000
_cell.length_b   1.000
_cell.length_c   1.000
_cell.angle_alpha   90.00
_cell.angle_beta   90.00
_cell.angle_gamma   90.00
#
_symmetry.space_group_name_H-M   'P 1'
#
loop_
_entity.id
_entity.type
_entity.pdbx_description
1 polymer ?
#
loop_
_entity_poly.entity_id
_entity_poly.type
_entity_poly.pdbx_seq_one_letter_code
_entity_poly.pdbx_strand_id
1 'polypeptide(L)'
;MLTLLQSTFPAVPITADIVEGSSQLTDNFKALVAKTTNLQKIPFAWYIMHSEDYERQVKEKGDMKTFDFIHMIHMIYYVDNLADTIKFYHSLLKNNGSVMIIIGADNSGWDVLWKTYTKELCVGAITEWRSSGEVISCLKSQGLKYEEHVIPNTLDITECFNPSSQTGQCLLNFFTIKDNFYQSFTPEIRAGILDLLRNKCSSKKDSRVFFNNNVCCILYMLPFDQKFSIFSCC
;
A
#
# COMPACT_ATOMS: atom_id res chain seq x y z
N MET A 1 -11.40 -1.20 8.19
CA MET A 1 -10.97 -0.14 9.11
C MET A 1 -12.11 0.81 9.47
N LEU A 2 -12.70 1.61 8.57
CA LEU A 2 -13.75 2.59 8.90
C LEU A 2 -14.97 1.97 9.62
N THR A 3 -15.45 0.80 9.18
CA THR A 3 -16.53 0.07 9.87
C THR A 3 -16.16 -0.33 11.30
N LEU A 4 -14.90 -0.73 11.50
CA LEU A 4 -14.40 -1.07 12.84
C LEU A 4 -14.33 0.17 13.73
N LEU A 5 -13.79 1.28 13.23
CA LEU A 5 -13.76 2.55 13.97
C LEU A 5 -15.17 3.00 14.36
N GLN A 6 -16.12 2.96 13.42
CA GLN A 6 -17.51 3.36 13.70
C GLN A 6 -18.19 2.45 14.71
N SER A 7 -17.89 1.13 14.70
CA SER A 7 -18.44 0.20 15.68
C SER A 7 -17.77 0.30 17.07
N THR A 8 -16.48 0.60 17.10
CA THR A 8 -15.72 0.75 18.35
C THR A 8 -16.04 2.07 19.06
N PHE A 9 -16.27 3.12 18.27
CA PHE A 9 -16.55 4.48 18.78
C PHE A 9 -17.87 5.03 18.22
N PRO A 10 -19.03 4.44 18.56
CA PRO A 10 -20.32 4.77 17.94
C PRO A 10 -20.79 6.21 18.21
N ALA A 11 -20.33 6.83 19.29
CA ALA A 11 -20.66 8.21 19.66
C ALA A 11 -19.73 9.26 19.04
N VAL A 12 -18.63 8.83 18.41
CA VAL A 12 -17.65 9.75 17.78
C VAL A 12 -18.04 9.96 16.32
N PRO A 13 -18.30 11.20 15.88
CA PRO A 13 -18.55 11.48 14.47
C PRO A 13 -17.27 11.26 13.66
N ILE A 14 -17.36 10.39 12.65
CA ILE A 14 -16.28 10.10 11.72
C ILE A 14 -16.59 10.75 10.39
N THR A 15 -15.63 11.44 9.79
CA THR A 15 -15.65 11.89 8.40
C THR A 15 -14.46 11.30 7.67
N ALA A 16 -14.55 11.07 6.37
CA ALA A 16 -13.47 10.50 5.58
C ALA A 16 -13.26 11.25 4.27
N ASP A 17 -12.03 11.63 4.00
CA ASP A 17 -11.59 12.17 2.73
C ASP A 17 -10.84 11.05 1.99
N ILE A 18 -11.24 10.77 0.76
CA ILE A 18 -10.69 9.70 -0.07
C ILE A 18 -9.99 10.32 -1.28
N VAL A 19 -8.71 10.06 -1.39
CA VAL A 19 -7.88 10.44 -2.55
C VAL A 19 -7.53 9.17 -3.31
N GLU A 20 -8.03 9.03 -4.54
CA GLU A 20 -7.84 7.83 -5.37
C GLU A 20 -7.81 8.24 -6.85
N GLY A 21 -6.72 7.89 -7.55
CA GLY A 21 -6.53 8.24 -8.96
C GLY A 21 -7.43 7.47 -9.93
N SER A 22 -7.89 6.28 -9.54
CA SER A 22 -8.75 5.43 -10.36
C SER A 22 -10.22 5.73 -10.10
N SER A 23 -10.94 6.22 -11.12
CA SER A 23 -12.39 6.38 -11.09
C SER A 23 -13.10 5.04 -10.85
N GLN A 24 -12.61 3.95 -11.45
CA GLN A 24 -13.18 2.62 -11.30
C GLN A 24 -13.09 2.13 -9.85
N LEU A 25 -11.94 2.29 -9.19
CA LEU A 25 -11.77 1.91 -7.77
C LEU A 25 -12.64 2.79 -6.87
N THR A 26 -12.72 4.08 -7.18
CA THR A 26 -13.62 5.01 -6.47
C THR A 26 -15.07 4.57 -6.58
N ASP A 27 -15.55 4.20 -7.76
CA ASP A 27 -16.94 3.76 -7.99
C ASP A 27 -17.22 2.43 -7.29
N ASN A 28 -16.28 1.49 -7.30
CA ASN A 28 -16.37 0.25 -6.54
C ASN A 28 -16.49 0.52 -5.03
N PHE A 29 -15.72 1.50 -4.50
CA PHE A 29 -15.81 1.85 -3.10
C PHE A 29 -17.12 2.57 -2.76
N LYS A 30 -17.61 3.47 -3.59
CA LYS A 30 -18.94 4.09 -3.43
C LYS A 30 -20.06 3.03 -3.44
N ALA A 31 -19.97 2.03 -4.31
CA ALA A 31 -20.91 0.91 -4.33
C ALA A 31 -20.85 0.07 -3.03
N LEU A 32 -19.65 -0.12 -2.46
CA LEU A 32 -19.48 -0.78 -1.16
C LEU A 32 -20.11 0.05 -0.03
N VAL A 33 -19.88 1.36 -0.02
CA VAL A 33 -20.48 2.29 0.95
C VAL A 33 -22.00 2.21 0.89
N ALA A 34 -22.59 2.23 -0.31
CA ALA A 34 -24.03 2.13 -0.51
C ALA A 34 -24.67 0.82 0.00
N LYS A 35 -23.88 -0.26 0.08
CA LYS A 35 -24.32 -1.58 0.56
C LYS A 35 -24.01 -1.85 2.05
N THR A 36 -23.25 -0.98 2.72
CA THR A 36 -22.75 -1.23 4.07
C THR A 36 -23.31 -0.19 5.04
N THR A 37 -24.28 -0.58 5.87
CA THR A 37 -25.03 0.31 6.76
C THR A 37 -24.15 1.20 7.64
N ASN A 38 -23.05 0.66 8.17
CA ASN A 38 -22.13 1.44 9.01
C ASN A 38 -21.33 2.48 8.20
N LEU A 39 -21.01 2.20 6.95
CA LEU A 39 -20.33 3.16 6.07
C LEU A 39 -21.24 4.28 5.59
N GLN A 40 -22.53 4.00 5.39
CA GLN A 40 -23.53 5.01 4.96
C GLN A 40 -23.66 6.15 5.98
N LYS A 41 -23.29 5.93 7.23
CA LYS A 41 -23.34 6.94 8.30
C LYS A 41 -22.14 7.90 8.28
N ILE A 42 -21.10 7.61 7.49
CA ILE A 42 -19.87 8.39 7.43
C ILE A 42 -19.99 9.37 6.25
N PRO A 43 -19.89 10.69 6.47
CA PRO A 43 -19.73 11.64 5.39
C PRO A 43 -18.39 11.45 4.68
N PHE A 44 -18.45 11.26 3.36
CA PHE A 44 -17.26 11.11 2.50
C PHE A 44 -17.06 12.33 1.63
N ALA A 45 -15.80 12.80 1.53
CA ALA A 45 -15.33 13.66 0.46
C ALA A 45 -14.48 12.84 -0.51
N TRP A 46 -14.75 12.96 -1.81
CA TRP A 46 -14.12 12.15 -2.86
C TRP A 46 -13.25 13.02 -3.76
N TYR A 47 -11.97 12.69 -3.86
CA TYR A 47 -10.99 13.34 -4.72
C TYR A 47 -10.45 12.30 -5.70
N ILE A 48 -10.96 12.34 -6.95
CA ILE A 48 -10.55 11.41 -8.02
C ILE A 48 -9.32 12.01 -8.68
N MET A 49 -8.17 11.83 -8.05
CA MET A 49 -6.90 12.37 -8.52
C MET A 49 -5.73 11.65 -7.85
N HIS A 50 -4.54 11.78 -8.42
CA HIS A 50 -3.31 11.30 -7.80
C HIS A 50 -2.90 12.14 -6.59
N SER A 51 -2.06 11.56 -5.74
CA SER A 51 -1.57 12.18 -4.50
C SER A 51 -0.92 13.55 -4.74
N GLU A 52 -0.12 13.67 -5.81
CA GLU A 52 0.58 14.90 -6.18
C GLU A 52 -0.38 16.01 -6.63
N ASP A 53 -1.45 15.65 -7.32
CA ASP A 53 -2.49 16.61 -7.74
C ASP A 53 -3.29 17.10 -6.53
N TYR A 54 -3.57 16.21 -5.57
CA TYR A 54 -4.20 16.57 -4.31
C TYR A 54 -3.32 17.52 -3.50
N GLU A 55 -2.03 17.22 -3.37
CA GLU A 55 -1.05 18.09 -2.71
C GLU A 55 -1.01 19.47 -3.34
N ARG A 56 -0.93 19.54 -4.68
CA ARG A 56 -0.94 20.80 -5.43
C ARG A 56 -2.22 21.60 -5.17
N GLN A 57 -3.36 20.95 -5.25
CA GLN A 57 -4.67 21.58 -5.01
C GLN A 57 -4.79 22.14 -3.59
N VAL A 58 -4.32 21.42 -2.58
CA VAL A 58 -4.33 21.88 -1.17
C VAL A 58 -3.44 23.10 -1.00
N LYS A 59 -2.23 23.09 -1.57
CA LYS A 59 -1.28 24.20 -1.52
C LYS A 59 -1.82 25.46 -2.22
N GLU A 60 -2.44 25.31 -3.38
CA GLU A 60 -3.01 26.41 -4.16
C GLU A 60 -4.20 27.08 -3.47
N LYS A 61 -5.07 26.27 -2.83
CA LYS A 61 -6.24 26.81 -2.13
C LYS A 61 -5.88 27.48 -0.79
N GLY A 62 -4.73 27.15 -0.20
CA GLY A 62 -4.31 27.67 1.09
C GLY A 62 -5.18 27.21 2.27
N ASP A 63 -6.16 26.34 2.03
CA ASP A 63 -7.07 25.81 3.03
C ASP A 63 -6.63 24.38 3.39
N MET A 64 -5.69 24.27 4.33
CA MET A 64 -5.16 23.01 4.81
C MET A 64 -6.09 22.40 5.86
N LYS A 65 -7.00 21.54 5.40
CA LYS A 65 -7.77 20.68 6.28
C LYS A 65 -6.81 19.74 7.03
N THR A 66 -7.01 19.59 8.35
CA THR A 66 -6.20 18.70 9.18
C THR A 66 -6.97 17.47 9.61
N PHE A 67 -6.25 16.36 9.84
CA PHE A 67 -6.82 15.05 10.10
C PHE A 67 -6.27 14.46 11.40
N ASP A 68 -7.12 13.68 12.08
CA ASP A 68 -6.70 12.91 13.25
C ASP A 68 -5.94 11.65 12.84
N PHE A 69 -6.27 11.10 11.67
CA PHE A 69 -5.66 9.89 11.16
C PHE A 69 -5.57 9.91 9.63
N ILE A 70 -4.38 9.61 9.11
CA ILE A 70 -4.14 9.45 7.68
C ILE A 70 -3.64 8.03 7.43
N HIS A 71 -4.19 7.34 6.43
CA HIS A 71 -3.66 6.06 6.02
C HIS A 71 -3.28 6.05 4.55
N MET A 72 -2.14 5.43 4.27
CA MET A 72 -1.58 5.23 2.95
C MET A 72 -1.42 3.72 2.73
N ILE A 73 -2.37 3.11 2.01
CA ILE A 73 -2.38 1.67 1.79
C ILE A 73 -2.01 1.37 0.34
N HIS A 74 -0.86 0.75 0.14
CA HIS A 74 -0.32 0.37 -1.17
C HIS A 74 -0.27 1.50 -2.21
N MET A 75 -0.08 2.78 -1.77
CA MET A 75 -0.02 3.93 -2.66
C MET A 75 1.40 4.49 -2.86
N ILE A 76 2.34 4.17 -1.96
CA ILE A 76 3.72 4.71 -1.96
C ILE A 76 4.52 4.31 -3.23
N TYR A 77 4.12 3.26 -3.91
CA TYR A 77 4.74 2.83 -5.18
C TYR A 77 4.55 3.84 -6.32
N TYR A 78 3.51 4.69 -6.23
CA TYR A 78 3.05 5.57 -7.29
C TYR A 78 3.43 7.03 -7.09
N VAL A 79 4.11 7.36 -5.98
CA VAL A 79 4.53 8.74 -5.72
C VAL A 79 5.94 9.01 -6.27
N ASP A 80 6.14 10.18 -6.83
CA ASP A 80 7.43 10.55 -7.43
C ASP A 80 8.49 10.78 -6.35
N ASN A 81 8.15 11.50 -5.30
CA ASN A 81 9.08 11.83 -4.21
C ASN A 81 8.51 11.41 -2.85
N LEU A 82 9.03 10.29 -2.33
CA LEU A 82 8.62 9.74 -1.03
C LEU A 82 8.79 10.74 0.12
N ALA A 83 9.92 11.47 0.15
CA ALA A 83 10.22 12.37 1.24
C ALA A 83 9.27 13.57 1.28
N ASP A 84 8.95 14.13 0.13
CA ASP A 84 8.01 15.26 0.03
C ASP A 84 6.58 14.80 0.30
N THR A 85 6.19 13.63 -0.18
CA THR A 85 4.89 13.02 0.13
C THR A 85 4.71 12.82 1.63
N ILE A 86 5.71 12.24 2.31
CA ILE A 86 5.64 12.05 3.77
C ILE A 86 5.54 13.41 4.49
N LYS A 87 6.35 14.41 4.10
CA LYS A 87 6.28 15.77 4.68
C LYS A 87 4.91 16.41 4.48
N PHE A 88 4.35 16.29 3.29
CA PHE A 88 3.04 16.86 2.98
C PHE A 88 1.95 16.24 3.86
N TYR A 89 1.80 14.92 3.87
CA TYR A 89 0.77 14.28 4.69
C TYR A 89 1.02 14.46 6.19
N HIS A 90 2.28 14.53 6.62
CA HIS A 90 2.62 14.90 7.99
C HIS A 90 2.12 16.30 8.36
N SER A 91 2.22 17.28 7.44
CA SER A 91 1.73 18.64 7.66
C SER A 91 0.20 18.75 7.77
N LEU A 92 -0.52 17.73 7.30
CA LEU A 92 -1.98 17.65 7.43
C LEU A 92 -2.45 16.97 8.72
N LEU A 93 -1.54 16.55 9.60
CA LEU A 93 -1.95 15.97 10.88
C LEU A 93 -2.34 17.06 11.88
N LYS A 94 -3.41 16.80 12.63
CA LYS A 94 -3.70 17.51 13.87
C LYS A 94 -2.66 17.17 14.94
N ASN A 95 -2.59 18.00 15.99
CA ASN A 95 -1.86 17.62 17.21
C ASN A 95 -2.36 16.25 17.71
N ASN A 96 -1.44 15.33 17.98
CA ASN A 96 -1.71 13.92 18.31
C ASN A 96 -2.31 13.07 17.17
N GLY A 97 -2.28 13.56 15.93
CA GLY A 97 -2.65 12.78 14.76
C GLY A 97 -1.61 11.74 14.40
N SER A 98 -2.03 10.70 13.67
CA SER A 98 -1.18 9.57 13.29
C SER A 98 -1.27 9.29 11.80
N VAL A 99 -0.18 8.79 11.24
CA VAL A 99 -0.14 8.22 9.88
C VAL A 99 0.11 6.73 9.97
N MET A 100 -0.65 5.96 9.22
CA MET A 100 -0.44 4.53 9.00
C MET A 100 -0.08 4.29 7.53
N ILE A 101 1.03 3.63 7.30
CA ILE A 101 1.45 3.19 5.96
C ILE A 101 1.41 1.67 5.94
N ILE A 102 0.69 1.09 4.98
CA ILE A 102 0.72 -0.35 4.70
C ILE A 102 1.36 -0.54 3.32
N ILE A 103 2.44 -1.31 3.28
CA ILE A 103 3.27 -1.53 2.10
C ILE A 103 3.88 -2.94 2.15
N GLY A 104 4.36 -3.46 1.02
CA GLY A 104 5.14 -4.70 0.99
C GLY A 104 6.32 -4.64 1.94
N ALA A 105 6.51 -5.68 2.74
CA ALA A 105 7.62 -5.74 3.69
C ALA A 105 8.95 -5.80 2.94
N ASP A 106 10.01 -5.23 3.54
CA ASP A 106 11.38 -5.42 3.09
C ASP A 106 11.71 -6.93 3.07
N ASN A 107 12.43 -7.36 2.06
CA ASN A 107 12.72 -8.78 1.81
C ASN A 107 11.49 -9.70 1.62
N SER A 108 10.30 -9.15 1.36
CA SER A 108 9.16 -9.94 0.86
C SER A 108 9.42 -10.46 -0.54
N GLY A 109 8.61 -11.40 -1.00
CA GLY A 109 8.70 -11.90 -2.38
C GLY A 109 8.51 -10.79 -3.42
N TRP A 110 7.68 -9.79 -3.13
CA TRP A 110 7.52 -8.59 -3.95
C TRP A 110 8.81 -7.78 -4.04
N ASP A 111 9.44 -7.53 -2.90
CA ASP A 111 10.66 -6.75 -2.82
C ASP A 111 11.80 -7.43 -3.58
N VAL A 112 11.97 -8.74 -3.38
CA VAL A 112 12.97 -9.55 -4.08
C VAL A 112 12.72 -9.54 -5.59
N LEU A 113 11.46 -9.73 -6.04
CA LEU A 113 11.11 -9.76 -7.46
C LEU A 113 11.39 -8.42 -8.14
N TRP A 114 10.85 -7.34 -7.59
CA TRP A 114 10.89 -6.03 -8.24
C TRP A 114 12.26 -5.36 -8.17
N LYS A 115 13.04 -5.59 -7.10
CA LYS A 115 14.43 -5.14 -7.02
C LYS A 115 15.35 -5.91 -7.98
N THR A 116 15.07 -7.22 -8.19
CA THR A 116 15.88 -8.03 -9.13
C THR A 116 15.62 -7.66 -10.59
N TYR A 117 14.36 -7.41 -10.95
CA TYR A 117 13.93 -7.10 -12.32
C TYR A 117 13.50 -5.64 -12.48
N THR A 118 14.19 -4.71 -11.81
CA THR A 118 13.86 -3.28 -11.83
C THR A 118 13.75 -2.72 -13.25
N LYS A 119 14.67 -3.10 -14.16
CA LYS A 119 14.67 -2.61 -15.53
C LYS A 119 13.46 -3.06 -16.34
N GLU A 120 12.96 -4.25 -16.08
CA GLU A 120 11.84 -4.87 -16.80
C GLU A 120 10.49 -4.51 -16.19
N LEU A 121 10.44 -4.29 -14.87
CA LEU A 121 9.20 -4.09 -14.14
C LEU A 121 8.92 -2.62 -13.81
N CYS A 122 9.93 -1.83 -13.45
CA CYS A 122 9.74 -0.42 -13.11
C CYS A 122 9.60 0.45 -14.38
N VAL A 123 8.51 0.24 -15.11
CA VAL A 123 8.13 0.97 -16.32
C VAL A 123 6.68 1.40 -16.24
N GLY A 124 6.38 2.62 -16.64
CA GLY A 124 5.03 3.17 -16.57
C GLY A 124 4.69 3.79 -15.21
N ALA A 125 3.59 3.40 -14.58
CA ALA A 125 3.09 4.02 -13.35
C ALA A 125 3.99 3.78 -12.12
N ILE A 126 4.74 2.68 -12.08
CA ILE A 126 5.74 2.42 -11.05
C ILE A 126 7.11 2.58 -11.69
N THR A 127 7.77 3.69 -11.40
CA THR A 127 9.10 4.02 -11.93
C THR A 127 10.22 3.57 -11.00
N GLU A 128 9.92 3.43 -9.71
CA GLU A 128 10.84 2.97 -8.67
C GLU A 128 10.09 2.06 -7.70
N TRP A 129 10.64 0.88 -7.45
CA TRP A 129 10.09 -0.01 -6.43
C TRP A 129 10.50 0.46 -5.03
N ARG A 130 9.52 0.48 -4.14
CA ARG A 130 9.73 0.81 -2.72
C ARG A 130 9.08 -0.25 -1.84
N SER A 131 9.76 -0.64 -0.78
CA SER A 131 9.26 -1.51 0.28
C SER A 131 9.23 -0.77 1.61
N SER A 132 8.94 -1.46 2.70
CA SER A 132 8.97 -0.86 4.03
C SER A 132 10.36 -0.32 4.40
N GLY A 133 11.44 -0.90 3.88
CA GLY A 133 12.81 -0.46 4.14
C GLY A 133 13.08 0.97 3.68
N GLU A 134 12.64 1.33 2.47
CA GLU A 134 12.78 2.69 1.93
C GLU A 134 11.95 3.69 2.71
N VAL A 135 10.70 3.33 3.09
CA VAL A 135 9.83 4.18 3.91
C VAL A 135 10.45 4.44 5.27
N ILE A 136 10.93 3.41 5.95
CA ILE A 136 11.58 3.51 7.27
C ILE A 136 12.85 4.38 7.19
N SER A 137 13.66 4.19 6.16
CA SER A 137 14.86 5.01 5.94
C SER A 137 14.51 6.48 5.75
N CYS A 138 13.42 6.75 5.02
CA CYS A 138 12.90 8.11 4.82
C CYS A 138 12.40 8.73 6.14
N LEU A 139 11.63 8.00 6.95
CA LEU A 139 11.16 8.47 8.26
C LEU A 139 12.33 8.78 9.19
N LYS A 140 13.32 7.91 9.25
CA LYS A 140 14.56 8.13 10.03
C LYS A 140 15.30 9.40 9.60
N SER A 141 15.44 9.62 8.29
CA SER A 141 16.12 10.80 7.77
C SER A 141 15.40 12.11 8.10
N GLN A 142 14.09 12.05 8.32
CA GLN A 142 13.26 13.18 8.76
C GLN A 142 13.16 13.30 10.29
N GLY A 143 13.79 12.41 11.05
CA GLY A 143 13.75 12.41 12.52
C GLY A 143 12.40 12.00 13.10
N LEU A 144 11.55 11.33 12.31
CA LEU A 144 10.23 10.87 12.72
C LEU A 144 10.34 9.56 13.50
N LYS A 145 9.67 9.49 14.65
CA LYS A 145 9.53 8.25 15.41
C LYS A 145 8.41 7.41 14.80
N TYR A 146 8.62 6.12 14.70
CA TYR A 146 7.67 5.19 14.11
C TYR A 146 7.66 3.86 14.86
N GLU A 147 6.59 3.11 14.68
CA GLU A 147 6.45 1.70 15.02
C GLU A 147 6.34 0.88 13.74
N GLU A 148 6.96 -0.29 13.72
CA GLU A 148 6.95 -1.20 12.58
C GLU A 148 6.36 -2.54 12.99
N HIS A 149 5.39 -3.01 12.22
CA HIS A 149 4.72 -4.30 12.42
C HIS A 149 4.72 -5.09 11.11
N VAL A 150 5.55 -6.12 11.01
CA VAL A 150 5.52 -7.04 9.89
C VAL A 150 4.38 -8.04 10.10
N ILE A 151 3.48 -8.11 9.13
CA ILE A 151 2.32 -9.00 9.11
C ILE A 151 2.64 -10.15 8.16
N PRO A 152 2.90 -11.36 8.69
CA PRO A 152 3.16 -12.52 7.86
C PRO A 152 1.94 -12.87 6.99
N ASN A 153 2.18 -13.05 5.72
CA ASN A 153 1.16 -13.45 4.76
C ASN A 153 1.80 -14.31 3.65
N THR A 154 1.05 -15.28 3.14
CA THR A 154 1.50 -16.11 2.04
C THR A 154 0.41 -16.27 0.99
N LEU A 155 0.81 -16.41 -0.27
CA LEU A 155 -0.07 -16.67 -1.39
C LEU A 155 0.37 -17.95 -2.08
N ASP A 156 -0.54 -18.90 -2.30
CA ASP A 156 -0.25 -20.10 -3.10
C ASP A 156 -0.09 -19.69 -4.57
N ILE A 157 1.11 -19.92 -5.09
CA ILE A 157 1.46 -19.59 -6.48
C ILE A 157 1.83 -20.85 -7.28
N THR A 158 1.44 -22.02 -6.82
CA THR A 158 1.77 -23.30 -7.47
C THR A 158 1.38 -23.30 -8.94
N GLU A 159 0.23 -22.73 -9.27
CA GLU A 159 -0.29 -22.64 -10.64
C GLU A 159 0.55 -21.75 -11.56
N CYS A 160 1.36 -20.83 -11.05
CA CYS A 160 2.30 -20.04 -11.87
C CYS A 160 3.29 -20.91 -12.66
N PHE A 161 3.53 -22.13 -12.21
CA PHE A 161 4.48 -23.07 -12.78
C PHE A 161 3.84 -24.10 -13.71
N ASN A 162 2.54 -24.01 -13.94
CA ASN A 162 1.80 -24.77 -14.93
C ASN A 162 1.47 -23.88 -16.14
N PRO A 163 2.16 -24.01 -17.28
CA PRO A 163 1.94 -23.14 -18.46
C PRO A 163 0.51 -23.18 -19.00
N SER A 164 -0.24 -24.25 -18.74
CA SER A 164 -1.64 -24.39 -19.17
C SER A 164 -2.64 -23.81 -18.20
N SER A 165 -2.21 -23.33 -17.01
CA SER A 165 -3.10 -22.78 -16.01
C SER A 165 -3.46 -21.32 -16.30
N GLN A 166 -4.73 -21.05 -16.50
CA GLN A 166 -5.23 -19.68 -16.62
C GLN A 166 -5.02 -18.88 -15.32
N THR A 167 -5.23 -19.51 -14.16
CA THR A 167 -4.96 -18.91 -12.85
C THR A 167 -3.49 -18.53 -12.71
N GLY A 168 -2.58 -19.43 -13.13
CA GLY A 168 -1.14 -19.15 -13.12
C GLY A 168 -0.76 -17.97 -14.01
N GLN A 169 -1.36 -17.88 -15.21
CA GLN A 169 -1.15 -16.71 -16.09
C GLN A 169 -1.65 -15.41 -15.48
N CYS A 170 -2.84 -15.42 -14.86
CA CYS A 170 -3.38 -14.24 -14.16
C CYS A 170 -2.45 -13.81 -12.99
N LEU A 171 -1.93 -14.76 -12.22
CA LEU A 171 -0.99 -14.46 -11.14
C LEU A 171 0.32 -13.87 -11.67
N LEU A 172 0.89 -14.42 -12.75
CA LEU A 172 2.10 -13.89 -13.37
C LEU A 172 1.89 -12.48 -13.92
N ASN A 173 0.75 -12.22 -14.56
CA ASN A 173 0.36 -10.89 -15.01
C ASN A 173 0.28 -9.91 -13.82
N PHE A 174 -0.34 -10.34 -12.73
CA PHE A 174 -0.44 -9.55 -11.50
C PHE A 174 0.92 -9.25 -10.87
N PHE A 175 1.80 -10.25 -10.71
CA PHE A 175 3.14 -10.06 -10.15
C PHE A 175 4.01 -9.11 -10.97
N THR A 176 3.81 -9.06 -12.27
CA THR A 176 4.64 -8.25 -13.18
C THR A 176 3.96 -6.98 -13.65
N ILE A 177 2.67 -6.77 -13.31
CA ILE A 177 1.83 -5.65 -13.78
C ILE A 177 1.89 -5.57 -15.33
N LYS A 178 1.73 -6.72 -15.98
CA LYS A 178 1.69 -6.84 -17.45
C LYS A 178 0.40 -7.57 -17.87
N ASP A 179 -0.21 -7.12 -18.94
CA ASP A 179 -1.44 -7.74 -19.46
C ASP A 179 -1.19 -9.17 -19.96
N ASN A 180 0.03 -9.47 -20.42
CA ASN A 180 0.41 -10.79 -20.89
C ASN A 180 1.89 -11.07 -20.59
N PHE A 181 2.15 -11.80 -19.52
CA PHE A 181 3.49 -12.17 -19.09
C PHE A 181 4.30 -12.86 -20.20
N TYR A 182 3.68 -13.80 -20.91
CA TYR A 182 4.37 -14.59 -21.93
C TYR A 182 4.73 -13.81 -23.19
N GLN A 183 4.06 -12.71 -23.46
CA GLN A 183 4.35 -11.83 -24.62
C GLN A 183 5.21 -10.63 -24.23
N SER A 184 5.15 -10.21 -22.96
CA SER A 184 5.84 -9.00 -22.49
C SER A 184 7.33 -9.20 -22.22
N PHE A 185 7.78 -10.44 -22.07
CA PHE A 185 9.17 -10.73 -21.71
C PHE A 185 9.81 -11.76 -22.65
N THR A 186 11.14 -11.68 -22.84
CA THR A 186 11.89 -12.71 -23.58
C THR A 186 11.85 -14.05 -22.84
N PRO A 187 12.10 -15.18 -23.52
CA PRO A 187 12.16 -16.48 -22.89
C PRO A 187 13.10 -16.55 -21.68
N GLU A 188 14.25 -15.90 -21.76
CA GLU A 188 15.27 -15.85 -20.72
C GLU A 188 14.77 -15.10 -19.48
N ILE A 189 14.14 -13.93 -19.66
CA ILE A 189 13.56 -13.14 -18.56
C ILE A 189 12.42 -13.91 -17.92
N ARG A 190 11.54 -14.54 -18.69
CA ARG A 190 10.45 -15.38 -18.16
C ARG A 190 10.98 -16.52 -17.30
N ALA A 191 11.98 -17.25 -17.80
CA ALA A 191 12.59 -18.35 -17.06
C ALA A 191 13.23 -17.86 -15.74
N GLY A 192 13.92 -16.72 -15.78
CA GLY A 192 14.53 -16.10 -14.61
C GLY A 192 13.49 -15.64 -13.57
N ILE A 193 12.40 -14.99 -14.01
CA ILE A 193 11.30 -14.59 -13.11
C ILE A 193 10.66 -15.82 -12.47
N LEU A 194 10.37 -16.86 -13.25
CA LEU A 194 9.78 -18.11 -12.71
C LEU A 194 10.71 -18.80 -11.72
N ASP A 195 12.02 -18.85 -12.01
CA ASP A 195 13.01 -19.41 -11.08
C ASP A 195 13.08 -18.58 -9.79
N LEU A 196 13.13 -17.25 -9.89
CA LEU A 196 13.15 -16.36 -8.73
C LEU A 196 11.90 -16.52 -7.87
N LEU A 197 10.72 -16.51 -8.49
CA LEU A 197 9.44 -16.73 -7.79
C LEU A 197 9.44 -18.06 -7.02
N ARG A 198 9.93 -19.15 -7.65
CA ARG A 198 9.94 -20.49 -7.07
C ARG A 198 10.94 -20.65 -5.93
N ASN A 199 12.13 -20.05 -6.06
CA ASN A 199 13.28 -20.43 -5.23
C ASN A 199 13.75 -19.32 -4.27
N LYS A 200 13.39 -18.04 -4.52
CA LYS A 200 13.80 -16.89 -3.70
C LYS A 200 12.64 -16.13 -3.09
N CYS A 201 11.51 -16.03 -3.81
CA CYS A 201 10.34 -15.31 -3.33
C CYS A 201 9.36 -16.20 -2.55
N SER A 202 9.59 -17.50 -2.48
CA SER A 202 8.61 -18.48 -1.97
C SER A 202 9.25 -19.55 -1.12
N SER A 203 8.41 -20.19 -0.30
CA SER A 203 8.71 -21.45 0.40
C SER A 203 7.95 -22.60 -0.25
N LYS A 204 8.47 -23.83 -0.09
CA LYS A 204 7.83 -25.05 -0.60
C LYS A 204 7.29 -25.85 0.58
N LYS A 205 6.04 -26.29 0.49
CA LYS A 205 5.40 -27.17 1.46
C LYS A 205 4.40 -28.08 0.74
N ASP A 206 4.48 -29.38 0.98
CA ASP A 206 3.55 -30.40 0.46
C ASP A 206 3.28 -30.26 -1.06
N SER A 207 4.34 -30.19 -1.86
CA SER A 207 4.31 -29.97 -3.33
C SER A 207 3.73 -28.65 -3.78
N ARG A 208 3.42 -27.72 -2.87
CA ARG A 208 2.94 -26.38 -3.16
C ARG A 208 4.05 -25.34 -3.00
N VAL A 209 3.86 -24.20 -3.68
CA VAL A 209 4.77 -23.07 -3.64
C VAL A 209 4.03 -21.87 -3.06
N PHE A 210 4.49 -21.38 -1.91
CA PHE A 210 3.88 -20.28 -1.16
C PHE A 210 4.75 -19.05 -1.24
N PHE A 211 4.28 -18.07 -1.98
CA PHE A 211 4.94 -16.77 -2.13
C PHE A 211 4.96 -16.03 -0.80
N ASN A 212 6.10 -15.43 -0.46
CA ASN A 212 6.24 -14.55 0.69
C ASN A 212 5.54 -13.20 0.41
N ASN A 213 4.28 -13.12 0.80
CA ASN A 213 3.43 -11.94 0.61
C ASN A 213 3.37 -11.07 1.89
N ASN A 214 4.44 -11.04 2.67
CA ASN A 214 4.48 -10.25 3.90
C ASN A 214 4.24 -8.78 3.59
N VAL A 215 3.43 -8.14 4.41
CA VAL A 215 3.22 -6.69 4.40
C VAL A 215 3.75 -6.09 5.70
N CYS A 216 4.07 -4.81 5.65
CA CYS A 216 4.50 -4.05 6.80
C CYS A 216 3.51 -2.93 7.07
N CYS A 217 3.07 -2.81 8.31
CA CYS A 217 2.33 -1.68 8.82
C CYS A 217 3.28 -0.78 9.59
N ILE A 218 3.43 0.45 9.13
CA ILE A 218 4.27 1.47 9.75
C ILE A 218 3.35 2.54 10.31
N LEU A 219 3.47 2.81 11.61
CA LEU A 219 2.74 3.86 12.31
C LEU A 219 3.72 4.93 12.74
N TYR A 220 3.45 6.20 12.41
CA TYR A 220 4.19 7.32 12.98
C TYR A 220 3.23 8.42 13.44
N MET A 221 3.64 9.15 14.48
CA MET A 221 2.85 10.17 15.13
C MET A 221 3.66 11.46 15.21
N LEU A 222 2.97 12.59 15.31
CA LEU A 222 3.61 13.81 15.77
C LEU A 222 4.19 13.58 17.17
N PRO A 223 5.41 14.10 17.48
CA PRO A 223 5.98 13.96 18.81
C PRO A 223 5.02 14.51 19.84
N PHE A 224 4.66 13.67 20.82
CA PHE A 224 3.85 14.04 21.94
C PHE A 224 4.61 15.08 22.80
N ASP A 225 4.00 16.24 23.01
CA ASP A 225 4.12 16.89 24.30
C ASP A 225 3.41 15.99 25.30
N GLN A 226 4.22 15.51 26.27
CA GLN A 226 3.86 14.50 27.26
C GLN A 226 2.42 14.59 27.74
N LYS A 227 1.56 13.64 27.37
CA LYS A 227 0.49 12.97 28.13
C LYS A 227 -0.53 12.33 27.19
N PHE A 228 -0.47 11.03 27.06
CA PHE A 228 -1.57 10.07 27.05
C PHE A 228 -1.12 8.74 26.48
N SER A 229 -1.39 7.71 27.29
CA SER A 229 -1.05 6.33 27.05
C SER A 229 -2.15 5.63 26.25
N ILE A 230 -1.73 4.59 25.48
CA ILE A 230 -2.42 3.38 25.08
C ILE A 230 -3.33 3.49 23.85
N PHE A 231 -2.86 2.94 22.73
CA PHE A 231 -3.64 2.07 21.85
C PHE A 231 -2.92 0.74 21.69
N SER A 232 -3.43 -0.28 22.37
CA SER A 232 -3.14 -1.68 22.08
C SER A 232 -4.18 -2.15 21.07
N CYS A 233 -3.75 -2.58 19.88
CA CYS A 233 -4.56 -3.39 18.97
C CYS A 233 -4.07 -4.82 19.09
N CYS A 234 -4.87 -5.68 19.76
CA CYS A 234 -4.81 -7.13 19.62
C CYS A 234 -5.49 -7.54 18.31
#